data_7277c9bc7a42ef0235895ca2fd02f02f
#
_entry.id   7277c9bc7a42ef0235895ca2fd02f02f
#
_cell.length_a   1.000
_cell.length_b   1.000
_cell.length_c   1.000
_cell.angle_alpha   90.00
_cell.angle_beta   90.00
_cell.angle_gamma   90.00
#
_symmetry.space_group_name_H-M   'P 1'
#
loop_
_entity.id
_entity.type
_entity.pdbx_description
1 polymer ?
#
loop_
_entity_poly.entity_id
_entity_poly.type
_entity_poly.pdbx_seq_one_letter_code
_entity_poly.pdbx_strand_id
1 'polypeptide(L)'
;GIENDLRRVLSYSLNNQLGFMVCGIGIGTDLAINGAAAHAFTHIIYKALLLMSAGSVLLMTGKRKCSDLGGLFQSMPLTTVCGIIGALSISSFPLTSGFISKSMISEAAAYQNLAVLWFLLTAASAGVFLHAGIKYPWYVFFQKDSGLRPPDPPWNMRAAMVLFAAFCIGLGVWPAPLYAILPFPVDYVPYTAGHVIKVMQLLLFSGLAFFLLLPFMKRTLTIS
;
A
#
# COMPACT_ATOMS: atom_id res chain seq x y z
N GLY A 1 2.67 14.48 -4.69
CA GLY A 1 3.78 14.19 -3.88
C GLY A 1 5.10 14.85 -4.27
N ILE A 2 5.47 15.92 -3.56
CA ILE A 2 6.71 16.68 -3.74
C ILE A 2 7.91 15.93 -3.12
N GLU A 3 7.65 15.02 -2.16
CA GLU A 3 8.69 14.33 -1.40
C GLU A 3 9.48 13.36 -2.29
N ASN A 4 10.80 13.41 -2.17
CA ASN A 4 11.76 12.64 -2.96
C ASN A 4 12.54 11.59 -2.13
N ASP A 5 12.57 11.73 -0.80
CA ASP A 5 13.18 10.73 0.08
C ASP A 5 12.24 9.52 0.21
N LEU A 6 12.71 8.34 -0.17
CA LEU A 6 11.89 7.12 -0.22
C LEU A 6 11.29 6.71 1.14
N ARG A 7 11.98 6.97 2.25
CA ARG A 7 11.45 6.69 3.60
C ARG A 7 10.44 7.72 4.03
N ARG A 8 10.64 8.99 3.70
CA ARG A 8 9.66 10.06 3.97
C ARG A 8 8.38 9.88 3.16
N VAL A 9 8.48 9.47 1.89
CA VAL A 9 7.32 9.09 1.07
C VAL A 9 6.48 8.05 1.80
N LEU A 10 7.12 7.00 2.31
CA LEU A 10 6.42 5.96 3.05
C LEU A 10 5.92 6.45 4.42
N SER A 11 6.64 7.33 5.12
CA SER A 11 6.22 7.88 6.41
C SER A 11 4.97 8.76 6.27
N TYR A 12 4.90 9.63 5.26
CA TYR A 12 3.70 10.44 5.02
C TYR A 12 2.45 9.60 4.71
N SER A 13 2.63 8.43 4.12
CA SER A 13 1.49 7.54 3.89
C SER A 13 0.93 6.92 5.19
N LEU A 14 1.65 7.00 6.34
CA LEU A 14 1.12 6.61 7.64
C LEU A 14 -0.10 7.45 8.03
N ASN A 15 -0.02 8.77 7.86
CA ASN A 15 -1.12 9.67 8.23
C ASN A 15 -2.43 9.33 7.49
N ASN A 16 -2.31 8.98 6.20
CA ASN A 16 -3.47 8.54 5.42
C ASN A 16 -4.08 7.25 5.99
N GLN A 17 -3.24 6.28 6.35
CA GLN A 17 -3.72 5.01 6.87
C GLN A 17 -4.31 5.14 8.29
N LEU A 18 -3.72 5.96 9.14
CA LEU A 18 -4.29 6.30 10.44
C LEU A 18 -5.66 6.98 10.29
N GLY A 19 -5.82 7.83 9.27
CA GLY A 19 -7.11 8.43 8.93
C GLY A 19 -8.21 7.41 8.69
N PHE A 20 -7.91 6.29 7.99
CA PHE A 20 -8.86 5.18 7.82
C PHE A 20 -9.27 4.56 9.17
N MET A 21 -8.32 4.33 10.07
CA MET A 21 -8.62 3.76 11.40
C MET A 21 -9.50 4.69 12.23
N VAL A 22 -9.16 5.98 12.27
CA VAL A 22 -9.95 7.00 12.99
C VAL A 22 -11.37 7.11 12.42
N CYS A 23 -11.49 7.11 11.09
CA CYS A 23 -12.82 7.09 10.45
C CYS A 23 -13.62 5.84 10.82
N GLY A 24 -13.00 4.67 10.83
CA GLY A 24 -13.66 3.43 11.25
C GLY A 24 -14.17 3.51 12.70
N ILE A 25 -13.37 4.03 13.61
CA ILE A 25 -13.80 4.26 15.00
C ILE A 25 -14.94 5.29 15.06
N GLY A 26 -14.83 6.38 14.29
CA GLY A 26 -15.84 7.45 14.25
C GLY A 26 -17.20 7.02 13.70
N ILE A 27 -17.24 6.05 12.77
CA ILE A 27 -18.51 5.44 12.29
C ILE A 27 -19.20 4.66 13.41
N GLY A 28 -18.45 3.95 14.26
CA GLY A 28 -18.92 3.35 15.49
C GLY A 28 -19.75 2.06 15.33
N THR A 29 -19.94 1.53 14.14
CA THR A 29 -20.60 0.22 13.94
C THR A 29 -19.63 -0.93 14.16
N ASP A 30 -20.14 -2.11 14.48
CA ASP A 30 -19.32 -3.32 14.69
C ASP A 30 -18.41 -3.60 13.47
N LEU A 31 -18.96 -3.47 12.26
CA LEU A 31 -18.19 -3.64 11.03
C LEU A 31 -17.09 -2.59 10.89
N ALA A 32 -17.36 -1.33 11.23
CA ALA A 32 -16.38 -0.25 11.14
C ALA A 32 -15.27 -0.39 12.18
N ILE A 33 -15.60 -0.76 13.42
CA ILE A 33 -14.65 -1.00 14.50
C ILE A 33 -13.77 -2.22 14.17
N ASN A 34 -14.39 -3.30 13.70
CA ASN A 34 -13.67 -4.46 13.18
C ASN A 34 -12.74 -4.07 12.02
N GLY A 35 -13.21 -3.24 11.11
CA GLY A 35 -12.41 -2.71 10.01
C GLY A 35 -11.20 -1.90 10.49
N ALA A 36 -11.40 -1.04 11.50
CA ALA A 36 -10.31 -0.25 12.10
C ALA A 36 -9.26 -1.15 12.77
N ALA A 37 -9.70 -2.14 13.55
CA ALA A 37 -8.81 -3.11 14.22
C ALA A 37 -8.05 -3.97 13.19
N ALA A 38 -8.77 -4.50 12.19
CA ALA A 38 -8.19 -5.25 11.09
C ALA A 38 -7.17 -4.41 10.31
N HIS A 39 -7.50 -3.12 10.08
CA HIS A 39 -6.61 -2.22 9.36
C HIS A 39 -5.36 -1.88 10.17
N ALA A 40 -5.45 -1.71 11.47
CA ALA A 40 -4.30 -1.54 12.33
C ALA A 40 -3.34 -2.75 12.23
N PHE A 41 -3.87 -3.95 12.31
CA PHE A 41 -3.09 -5.18 12.22
C PHE A 41 -2.44 -5.37 10.83
N THR A 42 -3.23 -5.29 9.76
CA THR A 42 -2.71 -5.46 8.40
C THR A 42 -1.77 -4.33 7.98
N HIS A 43 -2.01 -3.11 8.46
CA HIS A 43 -1.16 -1.95 8.22
C HIS A 43 0.26 -2.16 8.76
N ILE A 44 0.41 -2.70 9.97
CA ILE A 44 1.73 -3.03 10.52
C ILE A 44 2.48 -3.95 9.57
N ILE A 45 1.83 -4.99 9.05
CA ILE A 45 2.45 -6.01 8.19
C ILE A 45 2.92 -5.39 6.85
N TYR A 46 2.03 -4.80 6.07
CA TYR A 46 2.45 -4.28 4.76
C TYR A 46 3.32 -3.03 4.86
N LYS A 47 3.18 -2.25 5.94
CA LYS A 47 4.03 -1.09 6.17
C LYS A 47 5.44 -1.48 6.55
N ALA A 48 5.60 -2.48 7.41
CA ALA A 48 6.89 -3.06 7.72
C ALA A 48 7.55 -3.61 6.46
N LEU A 49 6.80 -4.33 5.61
CA LEU A 49 7.31 -4.83 4.33
C LEU A 49 7.83 -3.71 3.42
N LEU A 50 7.05 -2.63 3.26
CA LEU A 50 7.47 -1.47 2.47
C LEU A 50 8.73 -0.81 3.03
N LEU A 51 8.79 -0.63 4.36
CA LEU A 51 9.94 -0.01 5.01
C LEU A 51 11.18 -0.91 4.98
N MET A 52 11.02 -2.25 5.08
CA MET A 52 12.11 -3.20 4.90
C MET A 52 12.64 -3.21 3.46
N SER A 53 11.75 -3.13 2.47
CA SER A 53 12.15 -2.98 1.05
C SER A 53 12.94 -1.69 0.83
N ALA A 54 12.44 -0.57 1.34
CA ALA A 54 13.12 0.73 1.26
C ALA A 54 14.46 0.73 2.02
N GLY A 55 14.50 0.10 3.18
CA GLY A 55 15.71 -0.06 3.98
C GLY A 55 16.77 -0.93 3.28
N SER A 56 16.33 -1.99 2.59
CA SER A 56 17.21 -2.83 1.77
C SER A 56 17.83 -2.05 0.61
N VAL A 57 17.02 -1.24 -0.08
CA VAL A 57 17.52 -0.36 -1.14
C VAL A 57 18.55 0.63 -0.59
N LEU A 58 18.25 1.27 0.55
CA LEU A 58 19.17 2.21 1.17
C LEU A 58 20.49 1.54 1.61
N LEU A 59 20.40 0.36 2.24
CA LEU A 59 21.57 -0.39 2.69
C LEU A 59 22.48 -0.77 1.52
N MET A 60 21.90 -1.27 0.43
CA MET A 60 22.65 -1.82 -0.68
C MET A 60 23.14 -0.77 -1.68
N THR A 61 22.46 0.38 -1.79
CA THR A 61 22.83 1.44 -2.74
C THR A 61 23.46 2.66 -2.09
N GLY A 62 23.25 2.88 -0.79
CA GLY A 62 23.59 4.14 -0.12
C GLY A 62 22.73 5.34 -0.54
N LYS A 63 21.75 5.14 -1.44
CA LYS A 63 20.90 6.20 -1.99
C LYS A 63 19.52 6.18 -1.34
N ARG A 64 18.99 7.35 -1.01
CA ARG A 64 17.67 7.52 -0.40
C ARG A 64 16.69 8.36 -1.23
N LYS A 65 17.20 9.10 -2.21
CA LYS A 65 16.36 9.91 -3.09
C LYS A 65 15.84 9.06 -4.25
N CYS A 66 14.54 9.11 -4.50
CA CYS A 66 13.91 8.40 -5.62
C CYS A 66 14.49 8.81 -6.98
N SER A 67 14.95 10.07 -7.11
CA SER A 67 15.60 10.58 -8.33
C SER A 67 16.93 9.90 -8.66
N ASP A 68 17.62 9.37 -7.65
CA ASP A 68 18.95 8.76 -7.78
C ASP A 68 18.88 7.24 -8.00
N LEU A 69 17.68 6.70 -8.02
CA LEU A 69 17.38 5.27 -8.13
C LEU A 69 16.71 4.97 -9.48
N GLY A 70 16.50 3.70 -9.75
CA GLY A 70 15.84 3.19 -10.95
C GLY A 70 16.59 2.03 -11.56
N GLY A 71 15.87 1.10 -12.21
CA GLY A 71 16.42 -0.09 -12.83
C GLY A 71 16.86 -1.18 -11.86
N LEU A 72 16.57 -1.05 -10.55
CA LEU A 72 17.04 -1.98 -9.52
C LEU A 72 16.37 -3.36 -9.60
N PHE A 73 15.26 -3.50 -10.33
CA PHE A 73 14.61 -4.80 -10.54
C PHE A 73 15.54 -5.85 -11.16
N GLN A 74 16.55 -5.40 -11.91
CA GLN A 74 17.52 -6.27 -12.58
C GLN A 74 18.50 -6.95 -11.61
N SER A 75 18.84 -6.30 -10.52
CA SER A 75 19.87 -6.77 -9.57
C SER A 75 19.33 -7.10 -8.19
N MET A 76 18.14 -6.54 -7.84
CA MET A 76 17.45 -6.78 -6.56
C MET A 76 16.03 -7.34 -6.80
N PRO A 77 15.87 -8.50 -7.47
CA PRO A 77 14.55 -9.00 -7.86
C PRO A 77 13.67 -9.35 -6.66
N LEU A 78 14.22 -9.93 -5.60
CA LEU A 78 13.46 -10.29 -4.40
C LEU A 78 12.96 -9.04 -3.67
N THR A 79 13.82 -8.05 -3.47
CA THR A 79 13.44 -6.77 -2.87
C THR A 79 12.37 -6.05 -3.69
N THR A 80 12.47 -6.12 -5.01
CA THR A 80 11.48 -5.56 -5.94
C THR A 80 10.12 -6.22 -5.77
N VAL A 81 10.06 -7.56 -5.80
CA VAL A 81 8.81 -8.31 -5.65
C VAL A 81 8.18 -8.03 -4.28
N CYS A 82 8.95 -8.07 -3.20
CA CYS A 82 8.45 -7.76 -1.87
C CYS A 82 7.94 -6.31 -1.75
N GLY A 83 8.65 -5.35 -2.35
CA GLY A 83 8.21 -3.96 -2.41
C GLY A 83 6.91 -3.77 -3.19
N ILE A 84 6.73 -4.50 -4.30
CA ILE A 84 5.48 -4.50 -5.09
C ILE A 84 4.33 -5.10 -4.27
N ILE A 85 4.53 -6.23 -3.58
CA ILE A 85 3.50 -6.84 -2.74
C ILE A 85 3.05 -5.87 -1.64
N GLY A 86 3.97 -5.21 -0.97
CA GLY A 86 3.65 -4.17 0.01
C GLY A 86 2.89 -2.99 -0.60
N ALA A 87 3.29 -2.56 -1.80
CA ALA A 87 2.64 -1.48 -2.54
C ALA A 87 1.22 -1.86 -3.00
N LEU A 88 0.99 -3.08 -3.42
CA LEU A 88 -0.34 -3.60 -3.74
C LEU A 88 -1.22 -3.68 -2.50
N SER A 89 -0.65 -4.12 -1.37
CA SER A 89 -1.41 -4.25 -0.13
C SER A 89 -1.85 -2.88 0.43
N ILE A 90 -0.97 -1.88 0.47
CA ILE A 90 -1.35 -0.52 0.88
C ILE A 90 -2.37 0.11 -0.06
N SER A 91 -2.38 -0.31 -1.31
CA SER A 91 -3.29 0.16 -2.36
C SER A 91 -4.66 -0.53 -2.33
N SER A 92 -4.87 -1.50 -1.44
CA SER A 92 -6.09 -2.32 -1.39
C SER A 92 -6.33 -3.13 -2.67
N PHE A 93 -5.26 -3.64 -3.27
CA PHE A 93 -5.40 -4.53 -4.41
C PHE A 93 -6.04 -5.85 -3.94
N PRO A 94 -7.01 -6.42 -4.69
CA PRO A 94 -7.59 -7.72 -4.35
C PRO A 94 -6.51 -8.79 -4.10
N LEU A 95 -6.80 -9.74 -3.23
CA LEU A 95 -5.90 -10.80 -2.76
C LEU A 95 -4.75 -10.32 -1.85
N THR A 96 -4.82 -9.10 -1.37
CA THR A 96 -3.88 -8.58 -0.35
C THR A 96 -4.59 -8.18 0.94
N SER A 97 -3.86 -8.16 2.04
CA SER A 97 -4.43 -7.91 3.37
C SER A 97 -5.08 -6.53 3.52
N GLY A 98 -4.53 -5.52 2.85
CA GLY A 98 -5.08 -4.16 2.86
C GLY A 98 -6.43 -4.03 2.16
N PHE A 99 -6.73 -4.92 1.21
CA PHE A 99 -8.05 -4.99 0.57
C PHE A 99 -9.13 -5.33 1.60
N ILE A 100 -8.92 -6.36 2.43
CA ILE A 100 -9.88 -6.81 3.43
C ILE A 100 -10.22 -5.69 4.41
N SER A 101 -9.23 -5.11 5.04
CA SER A 101 -9.44 -4.13 6.12
C SER A 101 -10.04 -2.80 5.65
N LYS A 102 -9.57 -2.26 4.53
CA LYS A 102 -10.14 -1.02 3.98
C LYS A 102 -11.55 -1.21 3.46
N SER A 103 -11.84 -2.38 2.88
CA SER A 103 -13.18 -2.72 2.41
C SER A 103 -14.19 -2.68 3.56
N MET A 104 -13.87 -3.22 4.73
CA MET A 104 -14.74 -3.20 5.90
C MET A 104 -15.11 -1.77 6.32
N ILE A 105 -14.13 -0.85 6.35
CA ILE A 105 -14.39 0.55 6.74
C ILE A 105 -15.22 1.27 5.67
N SER A 106 -14.89 1.09 4.40
CA SER A 106 -15.59 1.75 3.29
C SER A 106 -17.04 1.26 3.17
N GLU A 107 -17.27 -0.05 3.31
CA GLU A 107 -18.61 -0.63 3.29
C GLU A 107 -19.43 -0.22 4.52
N ALA A 108 -18.81 -0.12 5.70
CA ALA A 108 -19.50 0.41 6.87
C ALA A 108 -19.99 1.84 6.66
N ALA A 109 -19.18 2.70 6.02
CA ALA A 109 -19.61 4.05 5.65
C ALA A 109 -20.78 4.03 4.64
N ALA A 110 -20.74 3.12 3.68
CA ALA A 110 -21.80 2.96 2.69
C ALA A 110 -23.12 2.47 3.32
N TYR A 111 -23.07 1.48 4.20
CA TYR A 111 -24.26 0.95 4.91
C TYR A 111 -24.91 1.99 5.82
N GLN A 112 -24.13 2.91 6.38
CA GLN A 112 -24.64 4.02 7.19
C GLN A 112 -25.08 5.23 6.34
N ASN A 113 -25.10 5.12 5.01
CA ASN A 113 -25.43 6.21 4.07
C ASN A 113 -24.57 7.46 4.26
N LEU A 114 -23.33 7.32 4.72
CA LEU A 114 -22.38 8.40 4.90
C LEU A 114 -21.65 8.70 3.58
N ALA A 115 -22.39 9.19 2.59
CA ALA A 115 -21.91 9.37 1.21
C ALA A 115 -20.65 10.23 1.11
N VAL A 116 -20.56 11.34 1.85
CA VAL A 116 -19.40 12.23 1.88
C VAL A 116 -18.19 11.51 2.44
N LEU A 117 -18.34 10.79 3.55
CA LEU A 117 -17.26 10.03 4.17
C LEU A 117 -16.80 8.90 3.25
N TRP A 118 -17.71 8.17 2.65
CA TRP A 118 -17.41 7.12 1.68
C TRP A 118 -16.59 7.68 0.49
N PHE A 119 -17.00 8.83 -0.04
CA PHE A 119 -16.28 9.50 -1.12
C PHE A 119 -14.86 9.92 -0.69
N LEU A 120 -14.70 10.50 0.51
CA LEU A 120 -13.39 10.88 1.05
C LEU A 120 -12.47 9.67 1.28
N LEU A 121 -13.00 8.55 1.80
CA LEU A 121 -12.25 7.30 1.95
C LEU A 121 -11.80 6.75 0.60
N THR A 122 -12.67 6.80 -0.41
CA THR A 122 -12.35 6.38 -1.77
C THR A 122 -11.24 7.26 -2.39
N ALA A 123 -11.37 8.58 -2.26
CA ALA A 123 -10.36 9.55 -2.72
C ALA A 123 -9.01 9.36 -2.00
N ALA A 124 -9.05 9.12 -0.68
CA ALA A 124 -7.86 8.83 0.11
C ALA A 124 -7.18 7.51 -0.33
N SER A 125 -7.96 6.50 -0.70
CA SER A 125 -7.45 5.23 -1.23
C SER A 125 -6.77 5.43 -2.59
N ALA A 126 -7.37 6.20 -3.50
CA ALA A 126 -6.77 6.57 -4.78
C ALA A 126 -5.46 7.36 -4.56
N GLY A 127 -5.47 8.32 -3.64
CA GLY A 127 -4.30 9.12 -3.30
C GLY A 127 -3.12 8.29 -2.80
N VAL A 128 -3.35 7.33 -1.92
CA VAL A 128 -2.29 6.45 -1.42
C VAL A 128 -1.78 5.48 -2.48
N PHE A 129 -2.65 5.03 -3.37
CA PHE A 129 -2.24 4.22 -4.51
C PHE A 129 -1.27 4.98 -5.42
N LEU A 130 -1.57 6.22 -5.76
CA LEU A 130 -0.68 7.07 -6.56
C LEU A 130 0.66 7.31 -5.86
N HIS A 131 0.63 7.56 -4.55
CA HIS A 131 1.80 7.99 -3.78
C HIS A 131 2.70 6.82 -3.34
N ALA A 132 2.14 5.79 -2.73
CA ALA A 132 2.89 4.65 -2.20
C ALA A 132 2.75 3.39 -3.08
N GLY A 133 1.61 3.22 -3.75
CA GLY A 133 1.34 2.06 -4.58
C GLY A 133 2.07 2.07 -5.92
N ILE A 134 2.14 3.22 -6.58
CA ILE A 134 2.81 3.33 -7.89
C ILE A 134 4.12 4.09 -7.78
N LYS A 135 4.11 5.30 -7.20
CA LYS A 135 5.29 6.17 -7.18
C LYS A 135 6.50 5.47 -6.57
N TYR A 136 6.33 4.78 -5.44
CA TYR A 136 7.44 4.10 -4.77
C TYR A 136 8.06 3.01 -5.64
N PRO A 137 7.33 1.96 -6.12
CA PRO A 137 7.93 0.93 -6.97
C PRO A 137 8.46 1.49 -8.29
N TRP A 138 7.72 2.41 -8.91
CA TRP A 138 8.10 2.97 -10.19
C TRP A 138 9.43 3.69 -10.15
N TYR A 139 9.61 4.63 -9.22
CA TYR A 139 10.84 5.41 -9.13
C TYR A 139 12.02 4.65 -8.58
N VAL A 140 11.78 3.67 -7.72
CA VAL A 140 12.86 2.90 -7.09
C VAL A 140 13.36 1.78 -8.00
N PHE A 141 12.44 1.04 -8.63
CA PHE A 141 12.78 -0.19 -9.32
C PHE A 141 12.74 -0.10 -10.84
N PHE A 142 11.82 0.69 -11.43
CA PHE A 142 11.48 0.58 -12.87
C PHE A 142 11.80 1.79 -13.73
N GLN A 143 11.84 3.02 -13.21
CA GLN A 143 12.09 4.19 -14.06
C GLN A 143 13.46 4.10 -14.77
N LYS A 144 13.93 5.18 -15.33
CA LYS A 144 15.21 5.23 -16.04
C LYS A 144 16.31 4.49 -15.25
N ASP A 145 17.11 3.71 -15.93
CA ASP A 145 18.19 2.95 -15.32
C ASP A 145 19.24 3.90 -14.70
N SER A 146 19.49 3.73 -13.41
CA SER A 146 20.51 4.49 -12.66
C SER A 146 21.93 3.94 -12.86
N GLY A 147 22.06 2.75 -13.48
CA GLY A 147 23.33 2.03 -13.60
C GLY A 147 23.77 1.30 -12.33
N LEU A 148 23.04 1.46 -11.22
CA LEU A 148 23.31 0.76 -9.97
C LEU A 148 22.92 -0.72 -10.10
N ARG A 149 23.83 -1.60 -9.64
CA ARG A 149 23.61 -3.07 -9.70
C ARG A 149 23.97 -3.73 -8.37
N PRO A 150 23.41 -3.28 -7.23
CA PRO A 150 23.65 -3.95 -5.97
C PRO A 150 22.91 -5.30 -5.94
N PRO A 151 23.44 -6.31 -5.24
CA PRO A 151 22.72 -7.55 -5.01
C PRO A 151 21.55 -7.33 -4.03
N ASP A 152 20.67 -8.33 -3.91
CA ASP A 152 19.68 -8.37 -2.83
C ASP A 152 20.37 -8.34 -1.45
N PRO A 153 19.71 -7.84 -0.39
CA PRO A 153 20.27 -7.70 0.93
C PRO A 153 20.60 -9.06 1.57
N PRO A 154 21.30 -9.08 2.74
CA PRO A 154 21.63 -10.31 3.45
C PRO A 154 20.42 -11.21 3.72
N TRP A 155 20.70 -12.51 3.92
CA TRP A 155 19.67 -13.55 4.08
C TRP A 155 18.59 -13.23 5.14
N ASN A 156 18.99 -12.72 6.30
CA ASN A 156 18.06 -12.38 7.37
C ASN A 156 17.03 -11.31 6.93
N MET A 157 17.45 -10.30 6.19
CA MET A 157 16.55 -9.27 5.67
C MET A 157 15.64 -9.83 4.58
N ARG A 158 16.18 -10.69 3.71
CA ARG A 158 15.37 -11.38 2.68
C ARG A 158 14.31 -12.27 3.29
N ALA A 159 14.68 -13.07 4.30
CA ALA A 159 13.74 -13.93 5.00
C ALA A 159 12.61 -13.14 5.68
N ALA A 160 12.93 -12.03 6.33
CA ALA A 160 11.94 -11.15 6.93
C ALA A 160 10.97 -10.57 5.88
N MET A 161 11.47 -10.07 4.75
CA MET A 161 10.62 -9.53 3.68
C MET A 161 9.71 -10.61 3.09
N VAL A 162 10.22 -11.81 2.84
CA VAL A 162 9.42 -12.94 2.32
C VAL A 162 8.33 -13.34 3.30
N LEU A 163 8.64 -13.40 4.59
CA LEU A 163 7.64 -13.71 5.63
C LEU A 163 6.50 -12.68 5.64
N PHE A 164 6.83 -11.39 5.64
CA PHE A 164 5.82 -10.33 5.64
C PHE A 164 5.04 -10.27 4.32
N ALA A 165 5.67 -10.56 3.18
CA ALA A 165 4.99 -10.70 1.90
C ALA A 165 3.99 -11.88 1.91
N ALA A 166 4.38 -13.00 2.49
CA ALA A 166 3.49 -14.15 2.67
C ALA A 166 2.28 -13.81 3.55
N PHE A 167 2.46 -13.04 4.63
CA PHE A 167 1.34 -12.55 5.45
C PHE A 167 0.44 -11.57 4.67
N CYS A 168 0.99 -10.67 3.85
CA CYS A 168 0.19 -9.76 3.03
C CYS A 168 -0.74 -10.52 2.08
N ILE A 169 -0.24 -11.55 1.43
CA ILE A 169 -1.03 -12.36 0.49
C ILE A 169 -1.93 -13.34 1.26
N GLY A 170 -1.39 -14.03 2.26
CA GLY A 170 -2.12 -15.03 3.04
C GLY A 170 -3.38 -14.47 3.69
N LEU A 171 -3.29 -13.32 4.38
CA LEU A 171 -4.44 -12.67 4.99
C LEU A 171 -5.40 -12.07 3.96
N GLY A 172 -4.91 -11.73 2.78
CA GLY A 172 -5.76 -11.28 1.68
C GLY A 172 -6.57 -12.41 1.05
N VAL A 173 -5.96 -13.57 0.86
CA VAL A 173 -6.61 -14.75 0.26
C VAL A 173 -7.47 -15.49 1.26
N TRP A 174 -7.01 -15.59 2.50
CA TRP A 174 -7.70 -16.29 3.59
C TRP A 174 -7.85 -15.38 4.81
N PRO A 175 -8.95 -14.58 4.87
CA PRO A 175 -9.15 -13.62 5.95
C PRO A 175 -9.61 -14.23 7.29
N ALA A 176 -9.97 -15.51 7.34
CA ALA A 176 -10.48 -16.14 8.54
C ALA A 176 -9.58 -15.98 9.78
N PRO A 177 -8.26 -16.15 9.71
CA PRO A 177 -7.38 -15.90 10.86
C PRO A 177 -7.40 -14.44 11.33
N LEU A 178 -7.54 -13.49 10.40
CA LEU A 178 -7.70 -12.08 10.74
C LEU A 178 -9.02 -11.83 11.44
N TYR A 179 -10.12 -12.38 10.93
CA TYR A 179 -11.44 -12.23 11.52
C TYR A 179 -11.53 -12.80 12.94
N ALA A 180 -10.81 -13.89 13.22
CA ALA A 180 -10.80 -14.56 14.51
C ALA A 180 -10.25 -13.68 15.68
N ILE A 181 -9.46 -12.65 15.35
CA ILE A 181 -8.86 -11.75 16.36
C ILE A 181 -9.61 -10.41 16.48
N LEU A 182 -10.68 -10.21 15.72
CA LEU A 182 -11.44 -8.97 15.73
C LEU A 182 -12.41 -8.92 16.94
N PRO A 183 -12.73 -7.70 17.42
CA PRO A 183 -13.52 -7.53 18.65
C PRO A 183 -14.98 -7.99 18.53
N PHE A 184 -15.57 -7.97 17.35
CA PHE A 184 -16.95 -8.38 17.11
C PHE A 184 -17.02 -9.52 16.09
N PRO A 185 -18.08 -10.35 16.10
CA PRO A 185 -18.29 -11.36 15.05
C PRO A 185 -18.33 -10.73 13.65
N VAL A 186 -17.75 -11.42 12.67
CA VAL A 186 -17.61 -10.91 11.29
C VAL A 186 -18.33 -11.83 10.32
N ASP A 187 -19.41 -11.33 9.71
CA ASP A 187 -20.11 -11.99 8.59
C ASP A 187 -19.81 -11.30 7.24
N TYR A 188 -18.78 -10.46 7.21
CA TYR A 188 -18.47 -9.67 6.02
C TYR A 188 -17.71 -10.49 4.97
N VAL A 189 -18.24 -10.47 3.73
CA VAL A 189 -17.63 -11.12 2.57
C VAL A 189 -17.04 -10.05 1.65
N PRO A 190 -15.69 -9.85 1.63
CA PRO A 190 -15.04 -8.81 0.85
C PRO A 190 -15.03 -9.09 -0.66
N TYR A 191 -15.05 -10.37 -1.06
CA TYR A 191 -14.91 -10.82 -2.45
C TYR A 191 -16.27 -10.97 -3.15
N THR A 192 -17.00 -9.87 -3.26
CA THR A 192 -18.16 -9.79 -4.16
C THR A 192 -17.72 -9.23 -5.51
N ALA A 193 -18.33 -9.71 -6.61
CA ALA A 193 -17.99 -9.26 -7.96
C ALA A 193 -18.09 -7.72 -8.08
N GLY A 194 -19.16 -7.12 -7.55
CA GLY A 194 -19.35 -5.68 -7.58
C GLY A 194 -18.29 -4.90 -6.84
N HIS A 195 -17.86 -5.38 -5.66
CA HIS A 195 -16.83 -4.71 -4.87
C HIS A 195 -15.45 -4.81 -5.52
N VAL A 196 -15.07 -6.00 -5.98
CA VAL A 196 -13.79 -6.22 -6.68
C VAL A 196 -13.71 -5.35 -7.94
N ILE A 197 -14.77 -5.31 -8.76
CA ILE A 197 -14.82 -4.47 -9.96
C ILE A 197 -14.64 -2.99 -9.62
N LYS A 198 -15.35 -2.47 -8.61
CA LYS A 198 -15.23 -1.06 -8.17
C LYS A 198 -13.79 -0.71 -7.76
N VAL A 199 -13.16 -1.56 -6.97
CA VAL A 199 -11.78 -1.34 -6.53
C VAL A 199 -10.82 -1.42 -7.72
N MET A 200 -10.97 -2.40 -8.61
CA MET A 200 -10.14 -2.52 -9.80
C MET A 200 -10.30 -1.32 -10.74
N GLN A 201 -11.51 -0.81 -10.92
CA GLN A 201 -11.75 0.42 -11.70
C GLN A 201 -11.03 1.61 -11.06
N LEU A 202 -11.14 1.80 -9.74
CA LEU A 202 -10.45 2.87 -9.03
C LEU A 202 -8.94 2.81 -9.26
N LEU A 203 -8.33 1.63 -9.09
CA LEU A 203 -6.90 1.42 -9.28
C LEU A 203 -6.49 1.64 -10.73
N LEU A 204 -7.26 1.15 -11.68
CA LEU A 204 -6.96 1.25 -13.11
C LEU A 204 -7.00 2.71 -13.59
N PHE A 205 -8.06 3.45 -13.26
CA PHE A 205 -8.18 4.86 -13.63
C PHE A 205 -7.15 5.75 -12.90
N SER A 206 -6.87 5.47 -11.64
CA SER A 206 -5.83 6.18 -10.90
C SER A 206 -4.44 5.89 -11.48
N GLY A 207 -4.15 4.65 -11.84
CA GLY A 207 -2.91 4.26 -12.50
C GLY A 207 -2.74 4.92 -13.86
N LEU A 208 -3.80 4.93 -14.67
CA LEU A 208 -3.81 5.61 -15.96
C LEU A 208 -3.52 7.11 -15.78
N ALA A 209 -4.19 7.76 -14.83
CA ALA A 209 -3.95 9.16 -14.51
C ALA A 209 -2.49 9.43 -14.10
N PHE A 210 -1.88 8.54 -13.31
CA PHE A 210 -0.47 8.67 -12.95
C PHE A 210 0.43 8.70 -14.17
N PHE A 211 0.29 7.74 -15.08
CA PHE A 211 1.15 7.65 -16.27
C PHE A 211 0.90 8.78 -17.27
N LEU A 212 -0.34 9.23 -17.43
CA LEU A 212 -0.67 10.39 -18.27
C LEU A 212 -0.07 11.70 -17.70
N LEU A 213 -0.03 11.85 -16.38
CA LEU A 213 0.52 13.02 -15.72
C LEU A 213 2.04 12.95 -15.51
N LEU A 214 2.65 11.78 -15.68
CA LEU A 214 4.07 11.56 -15.45
C LEU A 214 4.99 12.53 -16.23
N PRO A 215 4.75 12.88 -17.52
CA PRO A 215 5.56 13.86 -18.23
C PRO A 215 5.54 15.27 -17.61
N PHE A 216 4.40 15.65 -17.03
CA PHE A 216 4.23 16.95 -16.34
C PHE A 216 4.89 16.96 -14.96
N MET A 217 4.87 15.83 -14.25
CA MET A 217 5.47 15.69 -12.92
C MET A 217 7.01 15.76 -12.94
N LYS A 218 7.65 15.38 -14.03
CA LYS A 218 9.12 15.45 -14.18
C LYS A 218 9.68 16.87 -14.09
N ARG A 219 8.87 17.89 -14.32
CA ARG A 219 9.28 19.30 -14.26
C ARG A 219 9.29 19.88 -12.83
N THR A 220 8.66 19.23 -11.87
CA THR A 220 8.48 19.75 -10.50
C THR A 220 9.32 19.02 -9.44
N LEU A 221 10.06 17.98 -9.80
CA LEU A 221 10.84 17.14 -8.86
C LEU A 221 12.26 17.68 -8.57
N THR A 222 12.56 18.91 -8.90
CA THR A 222 13.87 19.54 -8.69
C THR A 222 13.95 20.41 -7.45
N ILE A 223 13.05 20.27 -6.49
CA ILE A 223 13.20 20.88 -5.17
C ILE A 223 13.90 19.87 -4.26
N SER A 224 15.22 20.03 -4.14
CA SER A 224 16.12 19.30 -3.23
C SER A 224 15.89 19.69 -1.78
#